data_a89fd041519903c19188cacfb585c024
#
_entry.id   a89fd041519903c19188cacfb585c024
#
_cell.length_a   1.000
_cell.length_b   1.000
_cell.length_c   1.000
_cell.angle_alpha   90.00
_cell.angle_beta   90.00
_cell.angle_gamma   90.00
#
_symmetry.space_group_name_H-M   'P 1'
#
loop_
_entity.id
_entity.type
_entity.pdbx_description
1 polymer ?
#
loop_
_entity_poly.entity_id
_entity_poly.type
_entity_poly.pdbx_seq_one_letter_code
_entity_poly.pdbx_strand_id
1 'polypeptide(L)'
;KKAVQLLQVYDGKVDAFGMGGIDFYIYIRQRCFEIRDAKALKNAPKITPIVDGSGLKNTLERKVIEYLDQNRIVSFKNKKVLLVSAADRFGMAESLDQAGSDLVCGDLMFTLGIPYPIKSLKTFFKIASFIAPLAVNLPFNLLYPTGVQQEIREVTKYETYYNEADIIAGDYLYIKKYMPQKMENKIIITNTTTQQDIHDMKERGVSLLITTTPEINGRSFGTNVLEAVLISLMDKELKDVNEADYNTMLKKLQIKPRILYLNEKLLQVL
;
A
#
# COMPACT_ATOMS: atom_id res chain seq x y z
N LYS A 1 -7.89 -22.93 -6.11
CA LYS A 1 -9.15 -23.67 -6.37
C LYS A 1 -10.28 -23.25 -5.44
N LYS A 2 -10.09 -23.28 -4.10
CA LYS A 2 -11.16 -22.90 -3.13
C LYS A 2 -11.65 -21.45 -3.33
N ALA A 3 -10.75 -20.48 -3.54
CA ALA A 3 -11.15 -19.08 -3.74
C ALA A 3 -12.02 -18.90 -5.00
N VAL A 4 -11.66 -19.51 -6.11
CA VAL A 4 -12.47 -19.50 -7.36
C VAL A 4 -13.86 -20.06 -7.12
N GLN A 5 -13.97 -21.19 -6.40
CA GLN A 5 -15.27 -21.80 -6.05
C GLN A 5 -16.12 -20.86 -5.19
N LEU A 6 -15.52 -20.20 -4.18
CA LEU A 6 -16.24 -19.25 -3.34
C LEU A 6 -16.74 -18.04 -4.16
N LEU A 7 -15.91 -17.47 -5.02
CA LEU A 7 -16.31 -16.39 -5.90
C LEU A 7 -17.51 -16.78 -6.78
N GLN A 8 -17.50 -17.99 -7.34
CA GLN A 8 -18.62 -18.51 -8.16
C GLN A 8 -19.89 -18.75 -7.34
N VAL A 9 -19.77 -19.23 -6.08
CA VAL A 9 -20.94 -19.47 -5.20
C VAL A 9 -21.63 -18.17 -4.80
N TYR A 10 -20.87 -17.10 -4.60
CA TYR A 10 -21.40 -15.79 -4.17
C TYR A 10 -21.63 -14.82 -5.32
N ASP A 11 -21.33 -15.20 -6.56
CA ASP A 11 -21.56 -14.40 -7.76
C ASP A 11 -23.05 -14.06 -7.90
N GLY A 12 -23.37 -12.78 -8.07
CA GLY A 12 -24.74 -12.26 -8.09
C GLY A 12 -25.46 -12.23 -6.72
N LYS A 13 -24.77 -12.56 -5.62
CA LYS A 13 -25.35 -12.56 -4.26
C LYS A 13 -24.74 -11.50 -3.33
N VAL A 14 -23.69 -10.84 -3.80
CA VAL A 14 -23.00 -9.75 -3.10
C VAL A 14 -22.80 -8.59 -4.09
N ASP A 15 -22.64 -7.37 -3.57
CA ASP A 15 -22.55 -6.17 -4.39
C ASP A 15 -21.17 -6.00 -5.04
N ALA A 16 -20.09 -6.45 -4.39
CA ALA A 16 -18.74 -6.43 -4.93
C ALA A 16 -17.82 -7.43 -4.19
N PHE A 17 -16.76 -7.88 -4.85
CA PHE A 17 -15.69 -8.66 -4.25
C PHE A 17 -14.42 -7.82 -4.11
N GLY A 18 -13.87 -7.73 -2.89
CA GLY A 18 -12.54 -7.17 -2.63
C GLY A 18 -11.52 -8.29 -2.40
N MET A 19 -10.60 -8.48 -3.36
CA MET A 19 -9.52 -9.47 -3.24
C MET A 19 -8.35 -8.91 -2.48
N GLY A 20 -7.93 -9.61 -1.43
CA GLY A 20 -6.76 -9.26 -0.62
C GLY A 20 -5.63 -10.28 -0.76
N GLY A 21 -4.39 -9.82 -0.53
CA GLY A 21 -3.20 -10.65 -0.58
C GLY A 21 -2.69 -10.95 -1.99
N ILE A 22 -3.33 -10.41 -3.02
CA ILE A 22 -2.93 -10.51 -4.42
C ILE A 22 -3.36 -9.25 -5.15
N ASP A 23 -2.56 -8.81 -6.13
CA ASP A 23 -2.97 -7.81 -7.08
C ASP A 23 -3.28 -8.47 -8.44
N PHE A 24 -4.22 -7.90 -9.18
CA PHE A 24 -4.53 -8.34 -10.55
C PHE A 24 -3.60 -7.69 -11.56
N TYR A 25 -3.05 -6.54 -11.19
CA TYR A 25 -2.27 -5.69 -12.07
C TYR A 25 -1.04 -5.11 -11.38
N ILE A 26 0.02 -4.91 -12.16
CA ILE A 26 1.15 -4.05 -11.80
C ILE A 26 1.03 -2.78 -12.63
N TYR A 27 0.97 -1.63 -11.98
CA TYR A 27 0.92 -0.33 -12.63
C TYR A 27 2.29 0.34 -12.61
N ILE A 28 2.78 0.73 -13.79
CA ILE A 28 3.99 1.56 -13.92
C ILE A 28 3.62 2.80 -14.72
N ARG A 29 3.36 3.90 -14.04
CA ARG A 29 2.75 5.10 -14.60
C ARG A 29 1.39 4.77 -15.26
N GLN A 30 1.25 5.08 -16.55
CA GLN A 30 0.03 4.81 -17.35
C GLN A 30 -0.02 3.40 -17.93
N ARG A 31 1.03 2.59 -17.73
CA ARG A 31 1.07 1.21 -18.25
C ARG A 31 0.55 0.24 -17.19
N CYS A 32 -0.40 -0.58 -17.60
CA CYS A 32 -1.01 -1.62 -16.79
C CYS A 32 -0.55 -2.98 -17.31
N PHE A 33 -0.04 -3.83 -16.42
CA PHE A 33 0.41 -5.18 -16.72
C PHE A 33 -0.42 -6.17 -15.91
N GLU A 34 -1.21 -7.02 -16.58
CA GLU A 34 -2.04 -8.01 -15.92
C GLU A 34 -1.20 -9.20 -15.44
N ILE A 35 -1.36 -9.60 -14.17
CA ILE A 35 -0.67 -10.76 -13.59
C ILE A 35 -1.35 -12.03 -14.11
N ARG A 36 -0.57 -12.89 -14.79
CA ARG A 36 -1.08 -14.08 -15.47
C ARG A 36 -1.85 -15.02 -14.53
N ASP A 37 -1.29 -15.30 -13.37
CA ASP A 37 -1.88 -16.25 -12.42
C ASP A 37 -3.13 -15.69 -11.71
N ALA A 38 -3.34 -14.37 -11.73
CA ALA A 38 -4.51 -13.70 -11.16
C ALA A 38 -5.77 -13.80 -12.07
N LYS A 39 -5.60 -14.08 -13.37
CA LYS A 39 -6.70 -14.16 -14.36
C LYS A 39 -7.81 -15.10 -13.95
N ALA A 40 -7.45 -16.27 -13.37
CA ALA A 40 -8.45 -17.27 -12.98
C ALA A 40 -9.36 -16.76 -11.83
N LEU A 41 -8.82 -15.95 -10.93
CA LEU A 41 -9.57 -15.32 -9.83
C LEU A 41 -10.42 -14.16 -10.34
N LYS A 42 -9.81 -13.27 -11.10
CA LYS A 42 -10.48 -12.10 -11.69
C LYS A 42 -11.68 -12.49 -12.57
N ASN A 43 -11.55 -13.57 -13.34
CA ASN A 43 -12.58 -14.02 -14.27
C ASN A 43 -13.56 -15.05 -13.68
N ALA A 44 -13.43 -15.36 -12.37
CA ALA A 44 -14.31 -16.34 -11.72
C ALA A 44 -15.76 -15.86 -11.57
N PRO A 45 -16.04 -14.64 -11.07
CA PRO A 45 -17.37 -14.07 -11.06
C PRO A 45 -17.74 -13.56 -12.46
N LYS A 46 -19.04 -13.63 -12.80
CA LYS A 46 -19.59 -13.19 -14.11
C LYS A 46 -20.54 -12.00 -13.98
N ILE A 47 -21.12 -11.81 -12.81
CA ILE A 47 -22.14 -10.80 -12.51
C ILE A 47 -21.58 -9.75 -11.55
N THR A 48 -21.01 -10.20 -10.45
CA THR A 48 -20.50 -9.34 -9.37
C THR A 48 -19.14 -8.75 -9.72
N PRO A 49 -18.95 -7.42 -9.63
CA PRO A 49 -17.65 -6.79 -9.84
C PRO A 49 -16.62 -7.29 -8.83
N ILE A 50 -15.39 -7.47 -9.29
CA ILE A 50 -14.27 -7.90 -8.45
C ILE A 50 -13.10 -6.92 -8.60
N VAL A 51 -12.56 -6.46 -7.47
CA VAL A 51 -11.46 -5.50 -7.38
C VAL A 51 -10.37 -5.99 -6.42
N ASP A 52 -9.14 -5.51 -6.60
CA ASP A 52 -7.97 -5.88 -5.82
C ASP A 52 -7.37 -4.71 -5.00
N GLY A 53 -7.99 -3.55 -5.08
CA GLY A 53 -7.51 -2.32 -4.47
C GLY A 53 -6.68 -1.45 -5.40
N SER A 54 -6.20 -1.98 -6.52
CA SER A 54 -5.25 -1.27 -7.41
C SER A 54 -5.87 -0.03 -8.07
N GLY A 55 -7.16 -0.05 -8.41
CA GLY A 55 -7.86 1.09 -9.00
C GLY A 55 -7.95 2.27 -8.04
N LEU A 56 -8.26 2.02 -6.77
CA LEU A 56 -8.36 3.05 -5.75
C LEU A 56 -6.99 3.45 -5.18
N LYS A 57 -6.08 2.50 -5.02
CA LYS A 57 -4.79 2.67 -4.31
C LYS A 57 -4.03 3.90 -4.77
N ASN A 58 -3.87 4.05 -6.07
CA ASN A 58 -3.13 5.16 -6.67
C ASN A 58 -3.74 6.53 -6.32
N THR A 59 -5.06 6.66 -6.40
CA THR A 59 -5.82 7.89 -6.08
C THR A 59 -5.78 8.19 -4.58
N LEU A 60 -6.06 7.18 -3.75
CA LEU A 60 -6.15 7.33 -2.30
C LEU A 60 -4.80 7.72 -1.69
N GLU A 61 -3.72 7.05 -2.10
CA GLU A 61 -2.39 7.28 -1.53
C GLU A 61 -1.84 8.65 -1.88
N ARG A 62 -2.08 9.15 -3.11
CA ARG A 62 -1.77 10.54 -3.48
C ARG A 62 -2.46 11.52 -2.55
N LYS A 63 -3.76 11.36 -2.38
CA LYS A 63 -4.56 12.24 -1.51
C LYS A 63 -4.10 12.22 -0.06
N VAL A 64 -3.67 11.07 0.43
CA VAL A 64 -3.16 10.96 1.80
C VAL A 64 -1.87 11.78 1.95
N ILE A 65 -0.91 11.62 1.04
CA ILE A 65 0.35 12.40 1.11
C ILE A 65 0.07 13.91 0.97
N GLU A 66 -0.78 14.31 0.01
CA GLU A 66 -1.19 15.70 -0.16
C GLU A 66 -1.90 16.25 1.09
N TYR A 67 -2.81 15.48 1.69
CA TYR A 67 -3.52 15.86 2.91
C TYR A 67 -2.58 16.09 4.09
N LEU A 68 -1.62 15.19 4.29
CA LEU A 68 -0.64 15.27 5.37
C LEU A 68 0.25 16.51 5.24
N ASP A 69 0.70 16.83 4.03
CA ASP A 69 1.56 17.98 3.75
C ASP A 69 0.80 19.31 3.86
N GLN A 70 -0.37 19.41 3.21
CA GLN A 70 -1.20 20.62 3.22
C GLN A 70 -1.70 20.99 4.62
N ASN A 71 -2.03 20.00 5.44
CA ASN A 71 -2.45 20.22 6.83
C ASN A 71 -1.27 20.31 7.82
N ARG A 72 -0.02 20.28 7.34
CA ARG A 72 1.20 20.36 8.14
C ARG A 72 1.31 19.27 9.20
N ILE A 73 0.67 18.11 8.99
CA ILE A 73 0.75 16.94 9.88
C ILE A 73 2.11 16.28 9.73
N VAL A 74 2.59 16.17 8.47
CA VAL A 74 3.93 15.70 8.13
C VAL A 74 4.51 16.62 7.06
N SER A 75 5.69 17.18 7.30
CA SER A 75 6.46 17.87 6.27
C SER A 75 7.38 16.88 5.58
N PHE A 76 7.24 16.73 4.27
CA PHE A 76 8.04 15.78 3.48
C PHE A 76 9.32 16.40 2.90
N LYS A 77 9.35 17.73 2.75
CA LYS A 77 10.48 18.42 2.14
C LYS A 77 11.80 18.15 2.86
N ASN A 78 12.78 17.65 2.12
CA ASN A 78 14.12 17.26 2.62
C ASN A 78 14.09 16.14 3.68
N LYS A 79 12.98 15.40 3.84
CA LYS A 79 12.91 14.23 4.70
C LYS A 79 13.37 12.99 3.96
N LYS A 80 14.16 12.16 4.62
CA LYS A 80 14.55 10.84 4.11
C LYS A 80 13.36 9.89 4.21
N VAL A 81 12.84 9.43 3.08
CA VAL A 81 11.70 8.52 3.02
C VAL A 81 12.14 7.18 2.45
N LEU A 82 11.99 6.12 3.23
CA LEU A 82 12.14 4.74 2.75
C LEU A 82 10.77 4.21 2.33
N LEU A 83 10.55 4.08 1.03
CA LEU A 83 9.35 3.44 0.48
C LEU A 83 9.66 1.99 0.14
N VAL A 84 9.10 1.06 0.92
CA VAL A 84 9.48 -0.37 0.84
C VAL A 84 8.99 -1.07 -0.43
N SER A 85 7.94 -0.57 -1.08
CA SER A 85 7.36 -1.14 -2.31
C SER A 85 6.76 -0.05 -3.19
N ALA A 86 7.59 0.63 -3.98
CA ALA A 86 7.16 1.72 -4.87
C ALA A 86 6.37 1.20 -6.09
N ALA A 87 6.67 -0.01 -6.58
CA ALA A 87 5.95 -0.62 -7.70
C ALA A 87 4.47 -0.86 -7.38
N ASP A 88 4.19 -1.32 -6.16
CA ASP A 88 2.84 -1.53 -5.67
C ASP A 88 2.16 -0.21 -5.23
N ARG A 89 2.95 0.83 -4.92
CA ARG A 89 2.50 2.11 -4.35
C ARG A 89 2.99 3.31 -5.14
N PHE A 90 2.79 3.21 -6.43
CA PHE A 90 3.24 4.18 -7.40
C PHE A 90 2.73 5.61 -7.13
N GLY A 91 1.44 5.76 -6.79
CA GLY A 91 0.86 7.06 -6.45
C GLY A 91 1.50 7.71 -5.23
N MET A 92 1.81 6.90 -4.21
CA MET A 92 2.55 7.35 -3.03
C MET A 92 3.97 7.78 -3.40
N ALA A 93 4.68 6.99 -4.22
CA ALA A 93 6.03 7.32 -4.67
C ALA A 93 6.10 8.66 -5.40
N GLU A 94 5.17 8.92 -6.33
CA GLU A 94 5.13 10.19 -7.05
C GLU A 94 4.79 11.37 -6.14
N SER A 95 3.81 11.22 -5.24
CA SER A 95 3.44 12.31 -4.34
C SER A 95 4.53 12.64 -3.33
N LEU A 96 5.26 11.63 -2.83
CA LEU A 96 6.43 11.86 -1.97
C LEU A 96 7.56 12.58 -2.69
N ASP A 97 7.86 12.19 -3.94
CA ASP A 97 8.87 12.86 -4.78
C ASP A 97 8.46 14.32 -5.06
N GLN A 98 7.18 14.56 -5.43
CA GLN A 98 6.63 15.89 -5.66
C GLN A 98 6.63 16.79 -4.41
N ALA A 99 6.42 16.19 -3.23
CA ALA A 99 6.51 16.89 -1.95
C ALA A 99 7.96 17.21 -1.53
N GLY A 100 8.96 16.85 -2.35
CA GLY A 100 10.37 17.18 -2.17
C GLY A 100 11.10 16.32 -1.15
N SER A 101 10.66 15.08 -0.94
CA SER A 101 11.36 14.13 -0.08
C SER A 101 12.64 13.58 -0.72
N ASP A 102 13.62 13.18 0.11
CA ASP A 102 14.74 12.34 -0.29
C ASP A 102 14.28 10.88 -0.31
N LEU A 103 13.75 10.46 -1.46
CA LEU A 103 13.05 9.19 -1.62
C LEU A 103 14.01 8.05 -1.97
N VAL A 104 13.93 6.97 -1.19
CA VAL A 104 14.58 5.68 -1.44
C VAL A 104 13.52 4.63 -1.71
N CYS A 105 13.49 4.08 -2.95
CA CYS A 105 12.62 2.96 -3.31
C CYS A 105 13.31 1.63 -3.00
N GLY A 106 12.67 0.82 -2.16
CA GLY A 106 13.22 -0.42 -1.62
C GLY A 106 12.88 -1.69 -2.39
N ASP A 107 12.24 -1.59 -3.55
CA ASP A 107 11.69 -2.73 -4.29
C ASP A 107 12.72 -3.85 -4.57
N LEU A 108 13.93 -3.48 -5.02
CA LEU A 108 14.99 -4.46 -5.25
C LEU A 108 15.42 -5.15 -3.95
N MET A 109 15.45 -4.42 -2.84
CA MET A 109 15.85 -4.94 -1.54
C MET A 109 14.77 -5.85 -0.94
N PHE A 110 13.57 -5.34 -0.80
CA PHE A 110 12.52 -5.98 -0.01
C PHE A 110 11.73 -7.04 -0.81
N THR A 111 11.63 -6.90 -2.13
CA THR A 111 10.91 -7.84 -3.00
C THR A 111 11.86 -8.85 -3.64
N LEU A 112 13.02 -8.41 -4.17
CA LEU A 112 13.94 -9.28 -4.90
C LEU A 112 15.16 -9.73 -4.09
N GLY A 113 15.34 -9.20 -2.87
CA GLY A 113 16.48 -9.52 -2.01
C GLY A 113 17.84 -8.98 -2.48
N ILE A 114 17.84 -8.09 -3.49
CA ILE A 114 19.03 -7.44 -4.05
C ILE A 114 19.34 -6.20 -3.21
N PRO A 115 20.51 -6.10 -2.54
CA PRO A 115 20.82 -5.00 -1.61
C PRO A 115 21.21 -3.71 -2.36
N TYR A 116 20.31 -3.21 -3.21
CA TYR A 116 20.51 -2.00 -3.99
C TYR A 116 19.32 -1.06 -3.82
N PRO A 117 19.47 0.09 -3.11
CA PRO A 117 18.44 1.11 -2.98
C PRO A 117 18.34 1.94 -4.25
N ILE A 118 17.12 2.20 -4.71
CA ILE A 118 16.90 3.08 -5.87
C ILE A 118 16.58 4.48 -5.35
N LYS A 119 17.54 5.41 -5.44
CA LYS A 119 17.44 6.78 -4.89
C LYS A 119 16.81 7.81 -5.84
N SER A 120 16.21 7.38 -6.93
CA SER A 120 15.60 8.27 -7.93
C SER A 120 14.36 7.63 -8.52
N LEU A 121 13.24 8.32 -8.45
CA LEU A 121 11.99 7.87 -9.05
C LEU A 121 12.13 7.68 -10.57
N LYS A 122 12.92 8.54 -11.25
CA LYS A 122 13.23 8.38 -12.68
C LYS A 122 13.97 7.07 -12.98
N THR A 123 14.94 6.72 -12.13
CA THR A 123 15.69 5.45 -12.24
C THR A 123 14.79 4.28 -11.92
N PHE A 124 13.97 4.39 -10.87
CA PHE A 124 12.96 3.39 -10.51
C PHE A 124 12.06 3.06 -11.70
N PHE A 125 11.51 4.06 -12.39
CA PHE A 125 10.64 3.83 -13.54
C PHE A 125 11.31 3.12 -14.70
N LYS A 126 12.57 3.44 -14.99
CA LYS A 126 13.33 2.73 -16.03
C LYS A 126 13.47 1.25 -15.69
N ILE A 127 13.88 0.94 -14.47
CA ILE A 127 14.05 -0.43 -13.97
C ILE A 127 12.71 -1.16 -13.94
N ALA A 128 11.69 -0.57 -13.33
CA ALA A 128 10.36 -1.15 -13.20
C ALA A 128 9.70 -1.41 -14.56
N SER A 129 9.83 -0.48 -15.53
CA SER A 129 9.28 -0.66 -16.88
C SER A 129 9.95 -1.80 -17.65
N PHE A 130 11.19 -2.11 -17.32
CA PHE A 130 11.89 -3.25 -17.92
C PHE A 130 11.54 -4.57 -17.23
N ILE A 131 11.40 -4.55 -15.90
CA ILE A 131 11.15 -5.78 -15.10
C ILE A 131 9.67 -6.18 -15.13
N ALA A 132 8.72 -5.23 -15.10
CA ALA A 132 7.30 -5.53 -14.96
C ALA A 132 6.74 -6.50 -16.02
N PRO A 133 7.07 -6.41 -17.32
CA PRO A 133 6.58 -7.36 -18.32
C PRO A 133 7.05 -8.81 -18.07
N LEU A 134 8.19 -8.98 -17.41
CA LEU A 134 8.72 -10.29 -17.03
C LEU A 134 8.08 -10.76 -15.72
N ALA A 135 7.98 -9.87 -14.73
CA ALA A 135 7.46 -10.17 -13.41
C ALA A 135 6.02 -10.70 -13.46
N VAL A 136 5.13 -10.11 -14.26
CA VAL A 136 3.72 -10.56 -14.36
C VAL A 136 3.53 -11.99 -14.86
N ASN A 137 4.56 -12.59 -15.43
CA ASN A 137 4.57 -13.97 -15.87
C ASN A 137 5.15 -14.96 -14.83
N LEU A 138 5.70 -14.45 -13.73
CA LEU A 138 6.21 -15.28 -12.65
C LEU A 138 5.08 -15.96 -11.88
N PRO A 139 5.31 -17.14 -11.30
CA PRO A 139 4.37 -17.79 -10.42
C PRO A 139 4.04 -16.91 -9.20
N PHE A 140 2.80 -17.00 -8.74
CA PHE A 140 2.25 -16.16 -7.67
C PHE A 140 3.07 -16.16 -6.38
N ASN A 141 3.58 -17.34 -5.98
CA ASN A 141 4.37 -17.52 -4.78
C ASN A 141 5.75 -16.84 -4.82
N LEU A 142 6.23 -16.45 -6.00
CA LEU A 142 7.45 -15.65 -6.16
C LEU A 142 7.19 -14.15 -6.08
N LEU A 143 5.99 -13.70 -6.47
CA LEU A 143 5.60 -12.29 -6.44
C LEU A 143 5.10 -11.86 -5.05
N TYR A 144 4.38 -12.75 -4.38
CA TYR A 144 3.73 -12.46 -3.10
C TYR A 144 4.08 -13.54 -2.08
N PRO A 145 4.76 -13.17 -0.98
CA PRO A 145 4.97 -14.11 0.12
C PRO A 145 3.61 -14.48 0.73
N THR A 146 3.33 -15.78 0.84
CA THR A 146 2.08 -16.30 1.36
C THR A 146 2.31 -17.18 2.60
N GLY A 147 1.32 -17.21 3.51
CA GLY A 147 1.35 -18.07 4.70
C GLY A 147 2.50 -17.74 5.64
N VAL A 148 3.22 -18.77 6.10
CA VAL A 148 4.31 -18.67 7.10
C VAL A 148 5.43 -17.71 6.68
N GLN A 149 5.65 -17.51 5.39
CA GLN A 149 6.69 -16.56 4.90
C GLN A 149 6.41 -15.11 5.27
N GLN A 150 5.17 -14.74 5.57
CA GLN A 150 4.80 -13.39 6.03
C GLN A 150 5.17 -13.15 7.50
N GLU A 151 5.39 -14.21 8.27
CA GLU A 151 5.73 -14.14 9.71
C GLU A 151 7.24 -14.12 9.96
N ILE A 152 8.07 -14.47 8.97
CA ILE A 152 9.52 -14.51 9.10
C ILE A 152 10.07 -13.09 9.13
N ARG A 153 10.72 -12.71 10.24
CA ARG A 153 11.40 -11.42 10.40
C ARG A 153 12.86 -11.52 9.94
N GLU A 154 13.29 -10.62 9.08
CA GLU A 154 14.66 -10.50 8.56
C GLU A 154 15.29 -9.15 8.97
N VAL A 155 15.24 -8.84 10.25
CA VAL A 155 15.48 -7.51 10.84
C VAL A 155 16.86 -6.92 10.49
N THR A 156 17.92 -7.74 10.41
CA THR A 156 19.29 -7.22 10.31
C THR A 156 19.72 -6.82 8.89
N LYS A 157 19.07 -7.37 7.87
CA LYS A 157 19.54 -7.27 6.49
C LYS A 157 19.51 -5.84 5.92
N TYR A 158 18.53 -5.01 6.34
CA TYR A 158 18.31 -3.68 5.80
C TYR A 158 18.14 -2.61 6.89
N GLU A 159 18.58 -2.90 8.11
CA GLU A 159 18.41 -2.05 9.29
C GLU A 159 18.98 -0.64 9.09
N THR A 160 20.10 -0.50 8.38
CA THR A 160 20.71 0.80 8.08
C THR A 160 19.75 1.75 7.38
N TYR A 161 18.97 1.26 6.40
CA TYR A 161 18.02 2.09 5.65
C TYR A 161 16.84 2.54 6.52
N TYR A 162 16.39 1.68 7.45
CA TYR A 162 15.37 2.06 8.44
C TYR A 162 15.90 3.12 9.40
N ASN A 163 17.14 2.96 9.86
CA ASN A 163 17.76 3.89 10.82
C ASN A 163 17.99 5.27 10.19
N GLU A 164 18.39 5.33 8.93
CA GLU A 164 18.60 6.57 8.20
C GLU A 164 17.31 7.31 7.82
N ALA A 165 16.21 6.59 7.61
CA ALA A 165 14.94 7.20 7.20
C ALA A 165 14.26 7.96 8.34
N ASP A 166 13.69 9.13 8.05
CA ASP A 166 12.76 9.84 8.95
C ASP A 166 11.36 9.20 8.87
N ILE A 167 10.98 8.77 7.67
CA ILE A 167 9.66 8.23 7.34
C ILE A 167 9.83 6.89 6.65
N ILE A 168 9.10 5.88 7.11
CA ILE A 168 8.99 4.58 6.46
C ILE A 168 7.59 4.47 5.87
N ALA A 169 7.51 4.24 4.56
CA ALA A 169 6.24 4.20 3.85
C ALA A 169 6.10 2.89 3.04
N GLY A 170 4.85 2.48 2.80
CA GLY A 170 4.56 1.32 1.95
C GLY A 170 3.68 0.26 2.59
N ASP A 171 3.75 -0.96 2.09
CA ASP A 171 2.97 -2.08 2.60
C ASP A 171 3.46 -2.55 3.97
N TYR A 172 2.52 -2.70 4.91
CA TYR A 172 2.86 -3.04 6.29
C TYR A 172 3.53 -4.40 6.46
N LEU A 173 3.20 -5.37 5.63
CA LEU A 173 3.82 -6.70 5.71
C LEU A 173 5.33 -6.63 5.42
N TYR A 174 5.73 -5.83 4.41
CA TYR A 174 7.15 -5.59 4.15
C TYR A 174 7.79 -4.75 5.26
N ILE A 175 7.12 -3.69 5.74
CA ILE A 175 7.62 -2.89 6.86
C ILE A 175 7.87 -3.78 8.06
N LYS A 176 6.89 -4.56 8.49
CA LYS A 176 6.94 -5.45 9.66
C LYS A 176 8.03 -6.50 9.55
N LYS A 177 8.22 -7.08 8.36
CA LYS A 177 9.22 -8.12 8.11
C LYS A 177 10.65 -7.65 8.40
N TYR A 178 10.96 -6.41 8.03
CA TYR A 178 12.33 -5.87 8.10
C TYR A 178 12.52 -4.78 9.17
N MET A 179 11.46 -4.40 9.86
CA MET A 179 11.47 -3.33 10.86
C MET A 179 12.39 -3.65 12.06
N PRO A 180 13.38 -2.79 12.37
CA PRO A 180 14.26 -2.94 13.52
C PRO A 180 13.52 -2.90 14.86
N GLN A 181 14.21 -3.30 15.92
CA GLN A 181 13.67 -3.22 17.29
C GLN A 181 13.54 -1.78 17.78
N LYS A 182 14.39 -0.87 17.31
CA LYS A 182 14.36 0.55 17.67
C LYS A 182 13.91 1.38 16.48
N MET A 183 12.78 2.07 16.63
CA MET A 183 12.16 2.93 15.63
C MET A 183 11.84 4.31 16.21
N GLU A 184 12.72 4.77 17.11
CA GLU A 184 12.50 6.01 17.85
C GLU A 184 12.34 7.21 16.91
N ASN A 185 11.29 7.99 17.16
CA ASN A 185 10.94 9.20 16.41
C ASN A 185 10.62 8.98 14.91
N LYS A 186 10.44 7.74 14.47
CA LYS A 186 10.07 7.44 13.08
C LYS A 186 8.57 7.66 12.85
N ILE A 187 8.26 8.04 11.62
CA ILE A 187 6.88 8.11 11.12
C ILE A 187 6.66 6.90 10.22
N ILE A 188 5.53 6.21 10.38
CA ILE A 188 5.12 5.11 9.51
C ILE A 188 3.87 5.51 8.75
N ILE A 189 3.90 5.40 7.40
CA ILE A 189 2.75 5.62 6.51
C ILE A 189 2.47 4.30 5.80
N THR A 190 1.33 3.68 6.11
CA THR A 190 1.04 2.34 5.61
C THR A 190 -0.46 2.12 5.32
N ASN A 191 -0.86 0.90 5.02
CA ASN A 191 -2.23 0.52 4.69
C ASN A 191 -2.98 -0.06 5.90
N THR A 192 -2.85 -1.36 6.12
CA THR A 192 -3.66 -2.11 7.08
C THR A 192 -2.85 -2.48 8.31
N THR A 193 -3.36 -2.15 9.50
CA THR A 193 -2.74 -2.51 10.77
C THR A 193 -3.78 -3.07 11.74
N THR A 194 -3.36 -4.01 12.59
CA THR A 194 -4.13 -4.52 13.71
C THR A 194 -3.76 -3.80 15.00
N GLN A 195 -4.52 -3.98 16.08
CA GLN A 195 -4.17 -3.44 17.39
C GLN A 195 -2.82 -3.97 17.91
N GLN A 196 -2.51 -5.24 17.62
CA GLN A 196 -1.23 -5.82 17.99
C GLN A 196 -0.06 -5.16 17.23
N ASP A 197 -0.26 -4.82 15.95
CA ASP A 197 0.76 -4.10 15.16
C ASP A 197 1.01 -2.69 15.71
N ILE A 198 -0.06 -2.00 16.13
CA ILE A 198 0.03 -0.69 16.75
C ILE A 198 0.82 -0.76 18.07
N HIS A 199 0.54 -1.78 18.88
CA HIS A 199 1.25 -2.03 20.14
C HIS A 199 2.75 -2.29 19.89
N ASP A 200 3.09 -3.18 18.95
CA ASP A 200 4.48 -3.48 18.55
C ASP A 200 5.23 -2.22 18.07
N MET A 201 4.59 -1.38 17.25
CA MET A 201 5.17 -0.11 16.80
C MET A 201 5.41 0.88 17.96
N LYS A 202 4.46 0.96 18.90
CA LYS A 202 4.60 1.80 20.10
C LYS A 202 5.77 1.35 20.98
N GLU A 203 5.92 0.05 21.23
CA GLU A 203 7.03 -0.52 21.99
C GLU A 203 8.39 -0.25 21.33
N ARG A 204 8.45 -0.21 20.00
CA ARG A 204 9.66 0.13 19.23
C ARG A 204 9.97 1.62 19.21
N GLY A 205 9.09 2.47 19.74
CA GLY A 205 9.29 3.92 19.80
C GLY A 205 8.88 4.69 18.55
N VAL A 206 8.05 4.10 17.66
CA VAL A 206 7.45 4.83 16.55
C VAL A 206 6.66 6.01 17.09
N SER A 207 6.86 7.20 16.52
CA SER A 207 6.21 8.42 17.00
C SER A 207 4.84 8.65 16.41
N LEU A 208 4.68 8.37 15.10
CA LEU A 208 3.47 8.65 14.37
C LEU A 208 3.17 7.49 13.41
N LEU A 209 1.97 6.93 13.51
CA LEU A 209 1.44 5.96 12.58
C LEU A 209 0.31 6.59 11.77
N ILE A 210 0.39 6.47 10.46
CA ILE A 210 -0.65 6.91 9.52
C ILE A 210 -1.08 5.72 8.69
N THR A 211 -2.40 5.43 8.65
CA THR A 211 -2.94 4.45 7.71
C THR A 211 -3.73 5.15 6.62
N THR A 212 -3.52 4.73 5.36
CA THR A 212 -4.16 5.32 4.18
C THR A 212 -5.67 5.10 4.17
N THR A 213 -6.14 4.05 4.83
CA THR A 213 -7.56 3.74 4.99
C THR A 213 -8.05 4.12 6.39
N PRO A 214 -9.34 4.48 6.55
CA PRO A 214 -9.91 4.81 7.85
C PRO A 214 -9.96 3.59 8.78
N GLU A 215 -10.15 3.87 10.05
CA GLU A 215 -10.44 2.84 11.05
C GLU A 215 -11.94 2.54 11.11
N ILE A 216 -12.27 1.25 11.17
CA ILE A 216 -13.62 0.77 11.46
C ILE A 216 -13.49 -0.34 12.53
N ASN A 217 -14.12 -0.15 13.69
CA ASN A 217 -14.10 -1.07 14.82
C ASN A 217 -12.67 -1.46 15.30
N GLY A 218 -11.79 -0.48 15.43
CA GLY A 218 -10.42 -0.67 15.94
C GLY A 218 -9.42 -1.25 14.93
N ARG A 219 -9.81 -1.40 13.66
CA ARG A 219 -8.98 -1.97 12.60
C ARG A 219 -9.02 -1.10 11.35
N SER A 220 -7.89 -0.88 10.70
CA SER A 220 -7.86 -0.36 9.34
C SER A 220 -8.07 -1.50 8.34
N PHE A 221 -8.85 -1.25 7.30
CA PHE A 221 -9.12 -2.22 6.25
C PHE A 221 -8.14 -2.05 5.08
N GLY A 222 -7.97 -3.13 4.30
CA GLY A 222 -7.20 -3.08 3.07
C GLY A 222 -7.86 -2.18 2.03
N THR A 223 -7.06 -1.59 1.15
CA THR A 223 -7.55 -0.75 0.05
C THR A 223 -8.53 -1.51 -0.86
N ASN A 224 -8.34 -2.81 -1.03
CA ASN A 224 -9.24 -3.71 -1.76
C ASN A 224 -10.65 -3.75 -1.17
N VAL A 225 -10.78 -3.76 0.15
CA VAL A 225 -12.09 -3.73 0.83
C VAL A 225 -12.75 -2.36 0.64
N LEU A 226 -11.98 -1.28 0.82
CA LEU A 226 -12.49 0.06 0.59
C LEU A 226 -12.91 0.26 -0.86
N GLU A 227 -12.13 -0.21 -1.83
CA GLU A 227 -12.49 -0.14 -3.25
C GLU A 227 -13.78 -0.88 -3.54
N ALA A 228 -13.94 -2.11 -3.04
CA ALA A 228 -15.18 -2.88 -3.21
C ALA A 228 -16.41 -2.13 -2.65
N VAL A 229 -16.28 -1.50 -1.48
CA VAL A 229 -17.34 -0.65 -0.92
C VAL A 229 -17.64 0.55 -1.82
N LEU A 230 -16.61 1.24 -2.33
CA LEU A 230 -16.85 2.38 -3.23
C LEU A 230 -17.55 1.94 -4.52
N ILE A 231 -17.11 0.83 -5.12
CA ILE A 231 -17.73 0.27 -6.33
C ILE A 231 -19.18 -0.11 -6.08
N SER A 232 -19.50 -0.75 -4.95
CA SER A 232 -20.89 -1.12 -4.61
C SER A 232 -21.82 0.08 -4.42
N LEU A 233 -21.27 1.25 -4.14
CA LEU A 233 -22.02 2.51 -3.96
C LEU A 233 -22.06 3.38 -5.22
N MET A 234 -21.35 2.99 -6.29
CA MET A 234 -21.37 3.68 -7.58
C MET A 234 -22.44 3.08 -8.48
N ASP A 235 -23.26 3.94 -9.09
CA ASP A 235 -24.18 3.55 -10.16
C ASP A 235 -23.43 3.57 -11.51
N LYS A 236 -22.41 2.68 -11.65
CA LYS A 236 -21.52 2.65 -12.79
C LYS A 236 -20.90 1.25 -12.96
N GLU A 237 -20.76 0.79 -14.18
CA GLU A 237 -20.03 -0.45 -14.42
C GLU A 237 -18.53 -0.30 -14.13
N LEU A 238 -17.89 -1.33 -13.56
CA LEU A 238 -16.47 -1.29 -13.15
C LEU A 238 -15.53 -0.86 -14.30
N LYS A 239 -15.81 -1.28 -15.54
CA LYS A 239 -15.00 -0.92 -16.71
C LYS A 239 -14.97 0.57 -17.05
N ASP A 240 -16.00 1.32 -16.60
CA ASP A 240 -16.19 2.75 -16.87
C ASP A 240 -15.75 3.63 -15.68
N VAL A 241 -15.36 3.00 -14.55
CA VAL A 241 -14.87 3.70 -13.35
C VAL A 241 -13.47 4.21 -13.61
N ASN A 242 -13.22 5.47 -13.22
CA ASN A 242 -11.94 6.14 -13.38
C ASN A 242 -11.52 6.90 -12.10
N GLU A 243 -10.35 7.54 -12.14
CA GLU A 243 -9.82 8.27 -11.00
C GLU A 243 -10.75 9.40 -10.50
N ALA A 244 -11.46 10.08 -11.39
CA ALA A 244 -12.40 11.15 -11.00
C ALA A 244 -13.60 10.60 -10.22
N ASP A 245 -14.07 9.39 -10.54
CA ASP A 245 -15.14 8.71 -9.82
C ASP A 245 -14.70 8.37 -8.40
N TYR A 246 -13.51 7.77 -8.22
CA TYR A 246 -12.94 7.51 -6.89
C TYR A 246 -12.78 8.80 -6.10
N ASN A 247 -12.26 9.87 -6.72
CA ASN A 247 -12.12 11.17 -6.09
C ASN A 247 -13.45 11.73 -5.58
N THR A 248 -14.49 11.60 -6.36
CA THR A 248 -15.85 12.03 -6.01
C THR A 248 -16.39 11.24 -4.82
N MET A 249 -16.23 9.92 -4.84
CA MET A 249 -16.69 9.06 -3.75
C MET A 249 -15.90 9.25 -2.46
N LEU A 250 -14.57 9.38 -2.52
CA LEU A 250 -13.75 9.68 -1.35
C LEU A 250 -14.17 11.00 -0.68
N LYS A 251 -14.49 12.02 -1.49
CA LYS A 251 -15.02 13.30 -1.00
C LYS A 251 -16.40 13.13 -0.37
N LYS A 252 -17.33 12.47 -1.08
CA LYS A 252 -18.72 12.26 -0.63
C LYS A 252 -18.77 11.52 0.71
N LEU A 253 -17.93 10.52 0.89
CA LEU A 253 -17.87 9.71 2.10
C LEU A 253 -16.93 10.28 3.15
N GLN A 254 -16.27 11.43 2.89
CA GLN A 254 -15.33 12.09 3.79
C GLN A 254 -14.20 11.16 4.26
N ILE A 255 -13.73 10.28 3.38
CA ILE A 255 -12.65 9.33 3.69
C ILE A 255 -11.35 10.09 3.96
N LYS A 256 -10.82 9.91 5.17
CA LYS A 256 -9.57 10.52 5.64
C LYS A 256 -8.61 9.44 6.14
N PRO A 257 -7.28 9.68 6.09
CA PRO A 257 -6.33 8.79 6.72
C PRO A 257 -6.55 8.74 8.24
N ARG A 258 -6.25 7.61 8.83
CA ARG A 258 -6.15 7.50 10.29
C ARG A 258 -4.77 8.01 10.71
N ILE A 259 -4.74 8.84 11.74
CA ILE A 259 -3.52 9.44 12.29
C ILE A 259 -3.44 9.10 13.77
N LEU A 260 -2.37 8.40 14.17
CA LEU A 260 -2.16 7.96 15.54
C LEU A 260 -0.78 8.42 16.03
N TYR A 261 -0.77 9.33 17.00
CA TYR A 261 0.42 9.68 17.75
C TYR A 261 0.67 8.59 18.80
N LEU A 262 1.75 7.82 18.63
CA LEU A 262 2.09 6.70 19.49
C LEU A 262 2.99 7.10 20.64
N ASN A 263 3.67 8.25 20.55
CA ASN A 263 4.51 8.82 21.59
C ASN A 263 3.92 10.15 22.06
N GLU A 264 3.53 10.21 23.33
CA GLU A 264 2.87 11.37 23.96
C GLU A 264 3.74 12.64 24.01
N LYS A 265 5.06 12.52 23.89
CA LYS A 265 5.97 13.69 23.87
C LYS A 265 5.75 14.62 22.67
N LEU A 266 5.16 14.15 21.59
CA LEU A 266 4.85 14.98 20.41
C LEU A 266 3.53 15.75 20.55
N LEU A 267 2.61 15.32 21.38
CA LEU A 267 1.35 16.04 21.64
C LEU A 267 1.56 17.36 22.41
N GLN A 268 2.74 17.57 23.02
CA GLN A 268 3.06 18.79 23.79
C GLN A 268 3.75 19.87 22.96
N VAL A 269 4.06 19.62 21.67
CA VAL A 269 4.82 20.53 20.81
C VAL A 269 3.97 21.11 19.66
N LEU A 270 2.73 20.67 19.55
CA LEU A 270 1.71 21.19 18.63
C LEU A 270 0.68 22.04 19.37
#